data_dfacbcf3f20dabf0402df5afbb48ca5a
#
_entry.id   dfacbcf3f20dabf0402df5afbb48ca5a
#
_cell.length_a   1.000
_cell.length_b   1.000
_cell.length_c   1.000
_cell.angle_alpha   90.00
_cell.angle_beta   90.00
_cell.angle_gamma   90.00
#
_symmetry.space_group_name_H-M   'P 1'
#
loop_
_entity.id
_entity.type
_entity.pdbx_description
1 polymer ?
#
loop_
_entity_poly.entity_id
_entity_poly.type
_entity_poly.pdbx_seq_one_letter_code
_entity_poly.pdbx_strand_id
1 'polypeptide(L)'
;MNPVYRFASVRSKVSGSALSFTLHAGELRVLHLPEKDEKNAIIDYAVGEKACMEGTVEIVQGDRRGIKAVVARDTEERRVKDDPIPLLWQPLGNNRKRRAAWVAANGGMISNLRIWENIVLPLWYHLWREPEEAEQKVAQWLEVLGLEAHAHAKFMEAQPYSVELWQLKLAGLARALVLSPLVLVVDAALFDNIREPIKNRWIAALESYASGGGAVLVVSDREMSLPWKKIE
;
A
#
# COMPACT_ATOMS: atom_id res chain seq x y z
N MET A 1 -9.92 -16.75 4.88
CA MET A 1 -9.09 -15.56 4.53
C MET A 1 -7.81 -15.62 5.33
N ASN A 2 -6.65 -15.43 4.70
CA ASN A 2 -5.36 -15.53 5.38
C ASN A 2 -4.95 -14.17 5.92
N PRO A 3 -4.66 -14.05 7.22
CA PRO A 3 -4.17 -12.82 7.80
C PRO A 3 -2.77 -12.51 7.26
N VAL A 4 -2.53 -11.25 6.90
CA VAL A 4 -1.25 -10.81 6.32
C VAL A 4 -0.60 -9.69 7.10
N TYR A 5 -1.39 -8.94 7.90
CA TYR A 5 -0.93 -7.76 8.60
C TYR A 5 -1.73 -7.53 9.88
N ARG A 6 -1.07 -7.17 10.97
CA ARG A 6 -1.71 -7.05 12.29
C ARG A 6 -1.17 -5.87 13.08
N PHE A 7 -2.09 -5.11 13.64
CA PHE A 7 -1.84 -4.22 14.76
C PHE A 7 -2.18 -4.96 16.06
N ALA A 8 -1.23 -5.07 16.97
CA ALA A 8 -1.42 -5.72 18.26
C ALA A 8 -1.19 -4.70 19.38
N SER A 9 -2.29 -4.18 19.94
CA SER A 9 -2.31 -3.21 21.04
C SER A 9 -1.44 -1.96 20.81
N VAL A 10 -1.46 -1.44 19.57
CA VAL A 10 -0.65 -0.29 19.16
C VAL A 10 -1.22 0.98 19.76
N ARG A 11 -0.40 1.73 20.51
CA ARG A 11 -0.74 3.06 21.01
C ARG A 11 0.13 4.14 20.37
N SER A 12 -0.50 5.25 20.05
CA SER A 12 0.19 6.49 19.65
C SER A 12 0.45 7.38 20.86
N LYS A 13 1.30 8.40 20.71
CA LYS A 13 1.51 9.42 21.77
C LYS A 13 0.27 10.29 22.00
N VAL A 14 -0.64 10.33 21.06
CA VAL A 14 -1.79 11.24 21.02
C VAL A 14 -3.03 10.57 21.59
N SER A 15 -3.22 9.28 21.32
CA SER A 15 -4.40 8.52 21.75
C SER A 15 -4.12 7.68 22.99
N GLY A 16 -5.03 7.74 23.94
CA GLY A 16 -5.04 6.82 25.08
C GLY A 16 -5.55 5.41 24.74
N SER A 17 -6.15 5.23 23.57
CA SER A 17 -6.74 3.96 23.13
C SER A 17 -5.73 3.09 22.39
N ALA A 18 -5.75 1.79 22.64
CA ALA A 18 -4.93 0.84 21.90
C ALA A 18 -5.67 0.32 20.66
N LEU A 19 -5.03 0.40 19.51
CA LEU A 19 -5.54 -0.15 18.25
C LEU A 19 -5.14 -1.62 18.12
N SER A 20 -6.13 -2.49 17.87
CA SER A 20 -5.92 -3.92 17.64
C SER A 20 -6.81 -4.40 16.51
N PHE A 21 -6.22 -4.76 15.38
CA PHE A 21 -6.95 -5.33 14.24
C PHE A 21 -6.03 -6.16 13.36
N THR A 22 -6.64 -6.98 12.50
CA THR A 22 -5.92 -7.80 11.53
C THR A 22 -6.50 -7.56 10.14
N LEU A 23 -5.62 -7.38 9.16
CA LEU A 23 -5.99 -7.37 7.73
C LEU A 23 -5.66 -8.71 7.11
N HIS A 24 -6.54 -9.15 6.21
CA HIS A 24 -6.38 -10.39 5.47
C HIS A 24 -6.05 -10.10 4.00
N ALA A 25 -5.44 -11.07 3.34
CA ALA A 25 -5.25 -11.01 1.90
C ALA A 25 -6.60 -10.80 1.20
N GLY A 26 -6.68 -9.83 0.30
CA GLY A 26 -7.92 -9.46 -0.38
C GLY A 26 -8.75 -8.38 0.33
N GLU A 27 -8.35 -7.95 1.53
CA GLU A 27 -9.11 -6.94 2.25
C GLU A 27 -8.69 -5.51 1.92
N LEU A 28 -9.73 -4.67 1.88
CA LEU A 28 -9.59 -3.22 1.92
C LEU A 28 -10.36 -2.71 3.15
N ARG A 29 -9.67 -1.96 4.00
CA ARG A 29 -10.24 -1.40 5.23
C ARG A 29 -9.94 0.08 5.36
N VAL A 30 -10.84 0.80 6.01
CA VAL A 30 -10.67 2.21 6.35
C VAL A 30 -10.52 2.33 7.86
N LEU A 31 -9.44 2.95 8.30
CA LEU A 31 -9.22 3.33 9.69
C LEU A 31 -9.46 4.84 9.81
N HIS A 32 -10.43 5.21 10.64
CA HIS A 32 -10.73 6.61 10.92
C HIS A 32 -10.11 7.04 12.24
N LEU A 33 -9.27 8.07 12.18
CA LEU A 33 -8.57 8.67 13.31
C LEU A 33 -8.78 10.18 13.24
N PRO A 34 -9.68 10.78 14.05
CA PRO A 34 -10.06 12.19 13.92
C PRO A 34 -8.88 13.15 14.13
N GLU A 35 -7.91 12.76 14.95
CA GLU A 35 -6.73 13.57 15.23
C GLU A 35 -5.66 13.38 14.16
N LYS A 36 -5.29 14.45 13.47
CA LYS A 36 -4.31 14.44 12.38
C LYS A 36 -2.94 13.90 12.81
N ASP A 37 -2.51 14.27 14.01
CA ASP A 37 -1.20 13.83 14.53
C ASP A 37 -1.22 12.34 14.86
N GLU A 38 -2.36 11.82 15.33
CA GLU A 38 -2.55 10.39 15.53
C GLU A 38 -2.54 9.66 14.19
N LYS A 39 -3.28 10.14 13.19
CA LYS A 39 -3.27 9.59 11.83
C LYS A 39 -1.83 9.47 11.31
N ASN A 40 -1.05 10.53 11.40
CA ASN A 40 0.34 10.54 10.91
C ASN A 40 1.21 9.54 11.69
N ALA A 41 1.08 9.49 13.02
CA ALA A 41 1.82 8.53 13.83
C ALA A 41 1.46 7.08 13.47
N ILE A 42 0.18 6.79 13.27
CA ILE A 42 -0.27 5.44 12.88
C ILE A 42 0.20 5.08 11.47
N ILE A 43 0.23 6.01 10.52
CA ILE A 43 0.83 5.77 9.20
C ILE A 43 2.32 5.42 9.35
N ASP A 44 3.10 6.18 10.13
CA ASP A 44 4.51 5.92 10.37
C ASP A 44 4.75 4.53 10.97
N TYR A 45 3.90 4.11 11.92
CA TYR A 45 3.95 2.75 12.50
C TYR A 45 3.54 1.68 11.49
N ALA A 46 2.48 1.95 10.72
CA ALA A 46 1.95 1.03 9.71
C ALA A 46 2.96 0.71 8.61
N VAL A 47 3.85 1.62 8.27
CA VAL A 47 4.90 1.38 7.28
C VAL A 47 6.27 1.10 7.90
N GLY A 48 6.36 1.09 9.23
CA GLY A 48 7.58 0.82 9.97
C GLY A 48 8.61 1.96 9.88
N GLU A 49 8.17 3.19 9.60
CA GLU A 49 9.05 4.38 9.64
C GLU A 49 9.46 4.73 11.08
N LYS A 50 8.56 4.50 12.01
CA LYS A 50 8.81 4.65 13.45
C LYS A 50 8.40 3.40 14.20
N ALA A 51 9.07 3.13 15.31
CA ALA A 51 8.64 2.10 16.26
C ALA A 51 7.40 2.58 17.02
N CYS A 52 6.46 1.66 17.28
CA CYS A 52 5.33 1.94 18.16
C CYS A 52 5.83 2.24 19.59
N MET A 53 5.12 3.12 20.28
CA MET A 53 5.42 3.36 21.72
C MET A 53 5.06 2.14 22.57
N GLU A 54 3.88 1.58 22.31
CA GLU A 54 3.40 0.34 22.90
C GLU A 54 2.78 -0.52 21.79
N GLY A 55 2.82 -1.83 21.98
CA GLY A 55 2.32 -2.78 21.02
C GLY A 55 3.25 -3.02 19.85
N THR A 56 2.77 -3.73 18.86
CA THR A 56 3.55 -4.10 17.67
C THR A 56 2.69 -4.03 16.40
N VAL A 57 3.33 -3.64 15.29
CA VAL A 57 2.80 -3.86 13.95
C VAL A 57 3.54 -5.03 13.36
N GLU A 58 2.82 -6.04 12.92
CA GLU A 58 3.37 -7.31 12.47
C GLU A 58 2.90 -7.65 11.06
N ILE A 59 3.75 -8.33 10.32
CA ILE A 59 3.49 -8.78 8.97
C ILE A 59 3.90 -10.25 8.83
N VAL A 60 3.16 -11.01 8.02
CA VAL A 60 3.46 -12.42 7.76
C VAL A 60 4.76 -12.55 6.96
N GLN A 61 5.58 -13.53 7.30
CA GLN A 61 6.80 -13.83 6.58
C GLN A 61 6.49 -14.37 5.17
N GLY A 62 7.13 -13.78 4.15
CA GLY A 62 6.94 -14.15 2.76
C GLY A 62 6.57 -12.96 1.88
N ASP A 63 6.62 -13.15 0.58
CA ASP A 63 6.08 -12.20 -0.39
C ASP A 63 4.65 -12.60 -0.78
N ARG A 64 3.98 -11.73 -1.55
CA ARG A 64 2.61 -11.95 -2.03
C ARG A 64 2.46 -13.25 -2.84
N ARG A 65 3.49 -13.68 -3.58
CA ARG A 65 3.50 -14.91 -4.37
C ARG A 65 3.70 -16.12 -3.47
N GLY A 66 4.58 -16.00 -2.47
CA GLY A 66 4.83 -17.03 -1.46
C GLY A 66 3.58 -17.33 -0.61
N ILE A 67 2.83 -16.30 -0.21
CA ILE A 67 1.56 -16.48 0.52
C ILE A 67 0.53 -17.22 -0.34
N LYS A 68 0.39 -16.88 -1.62
CA LYS A 68 -0.49 -17.63 -2.54
C LYS A 68 -0.06 -19.09 -2.71
N ALA A 69 1.23 -19.35 -2.81
CA ALA A 69 1.78 -20.70 -2.94
C ALA A 69 1.55 -21.52 -1.66
N VAL A 70 1.74 -20.92 -0.48
CA VAL A 70 1.44 -21.56 0.81
C VAL A 70 -0.05 -21.88 0.92
N VAL A 71 -0.94 -20.97 0.49
CA VAL A 71 -2.39 -21.19 0.46
C VAL A 71 -2.79 -22.30 -0.51
N ALA A 72 -2.20 -22.31 -1.71
CA ALA A 72 -2.48 -23.34 -2.71
C ALA A 72 -1.99 -24.72 -2.24
N ARG A 73 -0.80 -24.79 -1.63
CA ARG A 73 -0.28 -26.03 -1.04
C ARG A 73 -1.13 -26.51 0.14
N ASP A 74 -1.58 -25.61 1.01
CA ASP A 74 -2.44 -25.93 2.16
C ASP A 74 -3.79 -26.53 1.71
N THR A 75 -4.30 -26.16 0.54
CA THR A 75 -5.53 -26.75 -0.03
C THR A 75 -5.32 -28.11 -0.68
N GLU A 76 -4.13 -28.40 -1.21
CA GLU A 76 -3.82 -29.71 -1.83
C GLU A 76 -3.28 -30.72 -0.82
N GLU A 77 -2.46 -30.30 0.16
CA GLU A 77 -1.87 -31.18 1.19
C GLU A 77 -2.79 -31.46 2.38
N ARG A 78 -3.87 -30.71 2.59
CA ARG A 78 -4.87 -30.95 3.65
C ARG A 78 -5.60 -32.28 3.59
N ARG A 79 -5.36 -33.08 2.57
CA ARG A 79 -5.83 -34.46 2.57
C ARG A 79 -5.00 -35.44 3.44
N VAL A 80 -3.89 -34.99 4.04
CA VAL A 80 -2.94 -35.90 4.72
C VAL A 80 -2.61 -35.53 6.18
N LYS A 81 -2.78 -34.28 6.67
CA LYS A 81 -2.60 -33.93 8.09
C LYS A 81 -3.33 -32.64 8.48
N ASP A 82 -4.12 -32.72 9.57
CA ASP A 82 -4.97 -31.64 10.12
C ASP A 82 -4.24 -30.53 10.93
N ASP A 83 -2.94 -30.40 10.83
CA ASP A 83 -2.23 -29.33 11.56
C ASP A 83 -2.08 -28.08 10.69
N PRO A 84 -2.64 -26.92 11.10
CA PRO A 84 -2.46 -25.66 10.38
C PRO A 84 -0.98 -25.27 10.38
N ILE A 85 -0.43 -24.95 9.20
CA ILE A 85 0.93 -24.40 9.08
C ILE A 85 0.97 -23.11 9.89
N PRO A 86 1.83 -22.98 10.93
CA PRO A 86 1.87 -21.79 11.76
C PRO A 86 2.30 -20.59 10.92
N LEU A 87 1.45 -19.55 10.90
CA LEU A 87 1.80 -18.27 10.28
C LEU A 87 2.96 -17.64 11.04
N LEU A 88 4.09 -17.47 10.38
CA LEU A 88 5.25 -16.81 10.96
C LEU A 88 5.04 -15.30 10.94
N TRP A 89 4.57 -14.76 12.05
CA TRP A 89 4.48 -13.33 12.28
C TRP A 89 5.84 -12.75 12.64
N GLN A 90 6.14 -11.56 12.16
CA GLN A 90 7.35 -10.83 12.52
C GLN A 90 7.01 -9.33 12.64
N PRO A 91 7.66 -8.62 13.58
CA PRO A 91 7.55 -7.17 13.65
C PRO A 91 7.93 -6.53 12.32
N LEU A 92 7.19 -5.48 11.93
CA LEU A 92 7.44 -4.77 10.68
C LEU A 92 8.79 -4.05 10.64
N GLY A 93 9.46 -3.80 11.76
CA GLY A 93 10.78 -3.20 11.98
C GLY A 93 11.68 -3.01 10.73
N ASN A 94 12.98 -3.05 10.89
CA ASN A 94 13.97 -2.75 9.81
C ASN A 94 13.94 -3.66 8.58
N ASN A 95 13.14 -4.73 8.58
CA ASN A 95 13.00 -5.66 7.45
C ASN A 95 11.91 -5.25 6.45
N ARG A 96 11.78 -3.95 6.20
CA ARG A 96 10.75 -3.29 5.37
C ARG A 96 10.70 -3.73 3.90
N LYS A 97 11.68 -4.50 3.48
CA LYS A 97 11.87 -4.80 2.04
C LYS A 97 10.59 -5.39 1.44
N ARG A 98 9.84 -4.56 0.68
CA ARG A 98 8.72 -4.95 -0.18
C ARG A 98 7.41 -5.38 0.49
N ARG A 99 7.25 -5.21 1.82
CA ARG A 99 6.09 -5.78 2.50
C ARG A 99 4.98 -4.80 2.74
N ALA A 100 5.32 -3.58 3.15
CA ALA A 100 4.41 -2.47 3.24
C ALA A 100 4.90 -1.30 2.39
N ALA A 101 3.99 -0.65 1.69
CA ALA A 101 4.27 0.59 0.96
C ALA A 101 3.26 1.66 1.34
N TRP A 102 3.70 2.90 1.32
CA TRP A 102 2.88 4.06 1.65
C TRP A 102 2.60 4.92 0.43
N VAL A 103 1.36 5.41 0.35
CA VAL A 103 0.93 6.43 -0.62
C VAL A 103 0.57 7.69 0.14
N ALA A 104 1.41 8.69 0.04
CA ALA A 104 1.20 10.00 0.66
C ALA A 104 0.07 10.78 -0.03
N ALA A 105 -0.61 11.64 0.72
CA ALA A 105 -1.69 12.50 0.23
C ALA A 105 -1.34 13.34 -1.01
N ASN A 106 -0.10 13.77 -1.15
CA ASN A 106 0.42 14.59 -2.25
C ASN A 106 1.26 13.80 -3.27
N GLY A 107 1.27 12.44 -3.16
CA GLY A 107 2.11 11.58 -3.98
C GLY A 107 3.53 11.38 -3.45
N GLY A 108 4.06 12.26 -2.60
CA GLY A 108 5.39 12.11 -1.96
C GLY A 108 6.54 12.04 -2.96
N MET A 109 6.58 12.92 -3.95
CA MET A 109 7.63 12.96 -4.97
C MET A 109 8.88 13.69 -4.47
N ILE A 110 10.04 13.21 -4.86
CA ILE A 110 11.33 13.86 -4.68
C ILE A 110 11.47 14.91 -5.77
N SER A 111 11.60 16.18 -5.39
CA SER A 111 11.45 17.33 -6.28
C SER A 111 12.52 17.46 -7.37
N ASN A 112 13.71 16.94 -7.14
CA ASN A 112 14.86 17.00 -8.07
C ASN A 112 14.99 15.76 -8.96
N LEU A 113 14.08 14.79 -8.84
CA LEU A 113 13.99 13.62 -9.71
C LEU A 113 12.82 13.77 -10.68
N ARG A 114 12.96 13.25 -11.89
CA ARG A 114 11.85 13.14 -12.85
C ARG A 114 10.76 12.21 -12.30
N ILE A 115 9.57 12.30 -12.84
CA ILE A 115 8.46 11.41 -12.45
C ILE A 115 8.85 9.94 -12.63
N TRP A 116 9.47 9.58 -13.77
CA TRP A 116 9.98 8.23 -14.02
C TRP A 116 10.92 7.77 -12.89
N GLU A 117 11.94 8.56 -12.58
CA GLU A 117 12.93 8.24 -11.54
C GLU A 117 12.26 8.04 -10.18
N ASN A 118 11.29 8.90 -9.85
CA ASN A 118 10.50 8.78 -8.62
C ASN A 118 9.72 7.46 -8.55
N ILE A 119 9.12 7.02 -9.66
CA ILE A 119 8.32 5.79 -9.68
C ILE A 119 9.20 4.56 -9.58
N VAL A 120 10.34 4.52 -10.27
CA VAL A 120 11.20 3.34 -10.34
C VAL A 120 12.25 3.26 -9.24
N LEU A 121 12.55 4.36 -8.54
CA LEU A 121 13.55 4.39 -7.48
C LEU A 121 13.44 3.24 -6.48
N PRO A 122 12.25 2.90 -5.95
CA PRO A 122 12.12 1.76 -5.04
C PRO A 122 12.35 0.41 -5.74
N LEU A 123 12.09 0.30 -7.03
CA LEU A 123 12.40 -0.92 -7.79
C LEU A 123 13.92 -1.12 -7.89
N TRP A 124 14.66 -0.09 -8.26
CA TRP A 124 16.12 -0.14 -8.33
C TRP A 124 16.74 -0.45 -6.96
N TYR A 125 16.24 0.15 -5.92
CA TYR A 125 16.76 -0.03 -4.57
C TYR A 125 16.48 -1.43 -3.99
N HIS A 126 15.34 -2.04 -4.35
CA HIS A 126 14.89 -3.27 -3.71
C HIS A 126 14.88 -4.50 -4.62
N LEU A 127 14.76 -4.36 -5.92
CA LEU A 127 14.38 -5.45 -6.82
C LEU A 127 15.41 -5.82 -7.88
N TRP A 128 16.34 -4.93 -8.23
CA TRP A 128 17.28 -5.17 -9.31
C TRP A 128 16.59 -5.77 -10.55
N ARG A 129 15.49 -5.15 -11.02
CA ARG A 129 14.79 -5.61 -12.21
C ARG A 129 15.41 -5.00 -13.45
N GLU A 130 15.31 -5.76 -14.56
CA GLU A 130 15.64 -5.23 -15.87
C GLU A 130 14.80 -3.98 -16.17
N PRO A 131 15.41 -2.94 -16.76
CA PRO A 131 14.74 -1.67 -17.05
C PRO A 131 13.46 -1.84 -17.86
N GLU A 132 13.43 -2.72 -18.87
CA GLU A 132 12.29 -2.98 -19.74
C GLU A 132 11.08 -3.56 -18.97
N GLU A 133 11.31 -4.47 -18.02
CA GLU A 133 10.24 -5.00 -17.17
C GLU A 133 9.65 -3.92 -16.28
N ALA A 134 10.49 -3.03 -15.75
CA ALA A 134 10.05 -1.92 -14.93
C ALA A 134 9.20 -0.94 -15.75
N GLU A 135 9.64 -0.60 -16.96
CA GLU A 135 8.94 0.31 -17.86
C GLU A 135 7.56 -0.22 -18.25
N GLN A 136 7.45 -1.48 -18.68
CA GLN A 136 6.18 -2.10 -19.01
C GLN A 136 5.20 -2.09 -17.83
N LYS A 137 5.69 -2.41 -16.63
CA LYS A 137 4.88 -2.44 -15.44
C LYS A 137 4.40 -1.06 -15.01
N VAL A 138 5.25 -0.04 -15.14
CA VAL A 138 4.88 1.35 -14.88
C VAL A 138 3.83 1.80 -15.90
N ALA A 139 4.04 1.58 -17.19
CA ALA A 139 3.10 1.94 -18.23
C ALA A 139 1.71 1.32 -18.01
N GLN A 140 1.64 0.03 -17.66
CA GLN A 140 0.39 -0.65 -17.32
C GLN A 140 -0.34 0.02 -16.15
N TRP A 141 0.37 0.36 -15.07
CA TRP A 141 -0.26 1.03 -13.94
C TRP A 141 -0.71 2.45 -14.26
N LEU A 142 0.06 3.22 -15.02
CA LEU A 142 -0.33 4.56 -15.45
C LEU A 142 -1.64 4.53 -16.25
N GLU A 143 -1.80 3.55 -17.13
CA GLU A 143 -2.99 3.37 -17.94
C GLU A 143 -4.21 2.98 -17.09
N VAL A 144 -4.05 2.00 -16.19
CA VAL A 144 -5.08 1.57 -15.25
C VAL A 144 -5.54 2.74 -14.37
N LEU A 145 -4.62 3.58 -13.93
CA LEU A 145 -4.88 4.75 -13.09
C LEU A 145 -5.45 5.95 -13.87
N GLY A 146 -5.54 5.87 -15.18
CA GLY A 146 -6.24 6.85 -16.01
C GLY A 146 -5.37 7.86 -16.74
N LEU A 147 -4.06 7.62 -16.84
CA LEU A 147 -3.20 8.36 -17.74
C LEU A 147 -3.19 7.68 -19.11
N GLU A 148 -3.55 8.42 -20.14
CA GLU A 148 -3.62 7.88 -21.50
C GLU A 148 -2.20 7.58 -22.06
N ALA A 149 -2.06 6.50 -22.83
CA ALA A 149 -0.78 6.02 -23.35
C ALA A 149 0.04 7.10 -24.08
N HIS A 150 -0.61 7.96 -24.86
CA HIS A 150 0.06 9.04 -25.59
C HIS A 150 0.70 10.10 -24.67
N ALA A 151 0.25 10.21 -23.42
CA ALA A 151 0.78 11.15 -22.43
C ALA A 151 1.92 10.58 -21.59
N HIS A 152 2.17 9.25 -21.64
CA HIS A 152 3.12 8.58 -20.74
C HIS A 152 4.54 9.14 -20.88
N ALA A 153 5.07 9.23 -22.09
CA ALA A 153 6.46 9.69 -22.31
C ALA A 153 6.67 11.10 -21.75
N LYS A 154 5.79 12.04 -22.11
CA LYS A 154 5.85 13.42 -21.62
C LYS A 154 5.72 13.50 -20.11
N PHE A 155 4.83 12.71 -19.52
CA PHE A 155 4.60 12.67 -18.09
C PHE A 155 5.83 12.11 -17.35
N MET A 156 6.38 10.99 -17.80
CA MET A 156 7.53 10.33 -17.17
C MET A 156 8.79 11.19 -17.19
N GLU A 157 9.00 11.98 -18.25
CA GLU A 157 10.14 12.90 -18.35
C GLU A 157 9.98 14.19 -17.57
N ALA A 158 8.76 14.52 -17.16
CA ALA A 158 8.46 15.76 -16.44
C ALA A 158 9.08 15.81 -15.05
N GLN A 159 9.32 17.02 -14.57
CA GLN A 159 9.68 17.27 -13.18
C GLN A 159 8.42 17.42 -12.31
N PRO A 160 8.44 17.05 -11.01
CA PRO A 160 7.28 17.16 -10.15
C PRO A 160 6.61 18.53 -10.11
N TYR A 161 7.38 19.60 -10.19
CA TYR A 161 6.86 20.98 -10.17
C TYR A 161 6.16 21.40 -11.47
N SER A 162 6.29 20.62 -12.55
CA SER A 162 5.71 20.93 -13.87
C SER A 162 4.44 20.18 -14.18
N VAL A 163 3.97 19.33 -13.27
CA VAL A 163 2.75 18.53 -13.45
C VAL A 163 1.68 18.94 -12.43
N GLU A 164 0.44 18.59 -12.72
CA GLU A 164 -0.69 18.89 -11.84
C GLU A 164 -0.68 18.00 -10.58
N LEU A 165 -1.31 18.48 -9.49
CA LEU A 165 -1.36 17.75 -8.21
C LEU A 165 -1.94 16.33 -8.36
N TRP A 166 -3.00 16.15 -9.15
CA TRP A 166 -3.57 14.82 -9.38
C TRP A 166 -2.59 13.87 -10.07
N GLN A 167 -1.72 14.40 -10.94
CA GLN A 167 -0.67 13.61 -11.60
C GLN A 167 0.45 13.23 -10.62
N LEU A 168 0.80 14.11 -9.66
CA LEU A 168 1.73 13.74 -8.58
C LEU A 168 1.17 12.61 -7.71
N LYS A 169 -0.11 12.71 -7.36
CA LYS A 169 -0.83 11.68 -6.61
C LYS A 169 -0.88 10.35 -7.36
N LEU A 170 -1.15 10.41 -8.68
CA LEU A 170 -1.12 9.26 -9.57
C LEU A 170 0.26 8.60 -9.60
N ALA A 171 1.33 9.39 -9.72
CA ALA A 171 2.70 8.88 -9.70
C ALA A 171 3.04 8.19 -8.37
N GLY A 172 2.61 8.76 -7.24
CA GLY A 172 2.78 8.17 -5.91
C GLY A 172 2.07 6.83 -5.77
N LEU A 173 0.83 6.74 -6.27
CA LEU A 173 0.07 5.50 -6.28
C LEU A 173 0.71 4.45 -7.22
N ALA A 174 1.12 4.84 -8.42
CA ALA A 174 1.83 3.98 -9.36
C ALA A 174 3.12 3.42 -8.74
N ARG A 175 3.95 4.28 -8.12
CA ARG A 175 5.18 3.88 -7.42
C ARG A 175 4.93 2.77 -6.39
N ALA A 176 3.88 2.91 -5.60
CA ALA A 176 3.55 1.93 -4.58
C ALA A 176 3.03 0.61 -5.18
N LEU A 177 2.18 0.68 -6.20
CA LEU A 177 1.61 -0.49 -6.88
C LEU A 177 2.63 -1.29 -7.68
N VAL A 178 3.61 -0.61 -8.29
CA VAL A 178 4.70 -1.26 -9.05
C VAL A 178 5.54 -2.18 -8.14
N LEU A 179 5.73 -1.83 -6.87
CA LEU A 179 6.42 -2.67 -5.89
C LEU A 179 5.66 -3.96 -5.57
N SER A 180 4.35 -4.01 -5.79
CA SER A 180 3.47 -5.13 -5.41
C SER A 180 3.69 -5.57 -3.95
N PRO A 181 3.58 -4.67 -2.95
CA PRO A 181 3.78 -5.00 -1.54
C PRO A 181 2.73 -5.98 -1.04
N LEU A 182 2.85 -6.51 0.16
CA LEU A 182 1.78 -7.28 0.81
C LEU A 182 0.66 -6.37 1.29
N VAL A 183 1.04 -5.22 1.82
CA VAL A 183 0.10 -4.23 2.36
C VAL A 183 0.40 -2.86 1.75
N LEU A 184 -0.64 -2.19 1.29
CA LEU A 184 -0.60 -0.82 0.82
C LEU A 184 -1.29 0.07 1.85
N VAL A 185 -0.56 1.00 2.45
CA VAL A 185 -1.09 2.01 3.36
C VAL A 185 -1.33 3.28 2.56
N VAL A 186 -2.55 3.79 2.58
CA VAL A 186 -2.97 4.95 1.77
C VAL A 186 -3.47 6.06 2.69
N ASP A 187 -2.89 7.24 2.59
CA ASP A 187 -3.51 8.43 3.21
C ASP A 187 -4.79 8.77 2.43
N ALA A 188 -5.90 8.82 3.13
CA ALA A 188 -7.21 9.10 2.53
C ALA A 188 -7.28 10.43 1.77
N ALA A 189 -6.48 11.43 2.16
CA ALA A 189 -6.37 12.70 1.44
C ALA A 189 -5.77 12.56 0.02
N LEU A 190 -5.29 11.39 -0.35
CA LEU A 190 -4.97 11.05 -1.74
C LEU A 190 -6.16 11.31 -2.66
N PHE A 191 -7.38 10.97 -2.22
CA PHE A 191 -8.61 11.09 -3.01
C PHE A 191 -9.20 12.51 -3.07
N ASP A 192 -8.60 13.47 -2.35
CA ASP A 192 -9.10 14.85 -2.31
C ASP A 192 -8.85 15.57 -3.62
N ASN A 193 -9.88 16.32 -4.07
CA ASN A 193 -9.82 17.13 -5.29
C ASN A 193 -9.48 16.29 -6.54
N ILE A 194 -9.82 15.01 -6.54
CA ILE A 194 -9.72 14.12 -7.70
C ILE A 194 -11.10 14.03 -8.35
N ARG A 195 -11.13 14.22 -9.68
CA ARG A 195 -12.37 14.08 -10.47
C ARG A 195 -12.90 12.65 -10.38
N GLU A 196 -14.22 12.51 -10.24
CA GLU A 196 -14.86 11.20 -10.02
C GLU A 196 -14.45 10.10 -11.03
N PRO A 197 -14.32 10.33 -12.33
CA PRO A 197 -13.89 9.28 -13.26
C PRO A 197 -12.48 8.74 -12.92
N ILE A 198 -11.55 9.61 -12.50
CA ILE A 198 -10.19 9.22 -12.11
C ILE A 198 -10.22 8.53 -10.74
N LYS A 199 -10.95 9.09 -9.79
CA LYS A 199 -11.11 8.52 -8.45
C LYS A 199 -11.68 7.10 -8.50
N ASN A 200 -12.70 6.86 -9.33
CA ASN A 200 -13.29 5.53 -9.52
C ASN A 200 -12.29 4.54 -10.12
N ARG A 201 -11.43 4.97 -11.05
CA ARG A 201 -10.33 4.13 -11.55
C ARG A 201 -9.34 3.77 -10.46
N TRP A 202 -8.99 4.70 -9.58
CA TRP A 202 -8.07 4.43 -8.46
C TRP A 202 -8.68 3.46 -7.45
N ILE A 203 -9.96 3.62 -7.13
CA ILE A 203 -10.70 2.68 -6.29
C ILE A 203 -10.67 1.28 -6.92
N ALA A 204 -11.03 1.14 -8.20
CA ALA A 204 -11.01 -0.13 -8.92
C ALA A 204 -9.60 -0.74 -8.99
N ALA A 205 -8.56 0.09 -9.17
CA ALA A 205 -7.16 -0.36 -9.16
C ALA A 205 -6.76 -0.95 -7.80
N LEU A 206 -7.17 -0.31 -6.69
CA LEU A 206 -6.92 -0.81 -5.34
C LEU A 206 -7.69 -2.11 -5.05
N GLU A 207 -8.93 -2.21 -5.53
CA GLU A 207 -9.74 -3.43 -5.43
C GLU A 207 -9.12 -4.58 -6.24
N SER A 208 -8.66 -4.30 -7.46
CA SER A 208 -7.94 -5.27 -8.28
C SER A 208 -6.62 -5.71 -7.61
N TYR A 209 -5.88 -4.76 -7.04
CA TYR A 209 -4.67 -5.06 -6.29
C TYR A 209 -4.95 -5.98 -5.09
N ALA A 210 -6.01 -5.71 -4.32
CA ALA A 210 -6.40 -6.55 -3.19
C ALA A 210 -6.83 -7.94 -3.67
N SER A 211 -7.72 -8.01 -4.68
CA SER A 211 -8.17 -9.28 -5.28
C SER A 211 -7.00 -10.15 -5.77
N GLY A 212 -5.91 -9.50 -6.18
CA GLY A 212 -4.64 -10.16 -6.48
C GLY A 212 -3.89 -10.69 -5.24
N GLY A 213 -4.44 -10.61 -4.01
CA GLY A 213 -3.86 -11.12 -2.76
C GLY A 213 -3.07 -10.09 -1.94
N GLY A 214 -3.11 -8.81 -2.28
CA GLY A 214 -2.65 -7.72 -1.41
C GLY A 214 -3.68 -7.38 -0.34
N ALA A 215 -3.32 -6.49 0.60
CA ALA A 215 -4.26 -5.83 1.49
C ALA A 215 -4.09 -4.32 1.39
N VAL A 216 -5.17 -3.56 1.62
CA VAL A 216 -5.13 -2.09 1.59
C VAL A 216 -5.68 -1.56 2.91
N LEU A 217 -4.91 -0.68 3.54
CA LEU A 217 -5.31 0.10 4.71
C LEU A 217 -5.39 1.57 4.30
N VAL A 218 -6.58 2.12 4.26
CA VAL A 218 -6.78 3.57 4.09
C VAL A 218 -6.89 4.21 5.46
N VAL A 219 -6.07 5.21 5.74
CA VAL A 219 -6.08 5.94 7.03
C VAL A 219 -6.59 7.36 6.80
N SER A 220 -7.62 7.75 7.55
CA SER A 220 -8.33 9.03 7.39
C SER A 220 -8.48 9.77 8.71
N ASP A 221 -8.30 11.08 8.69
CA ASP A 221 -8.62 12.00 9.80
C ASP A 221 -10.05 12.55 9.74
N ARG A 222 -10.83 12.14 8.74
CA ARG A 222 -12.24 12.54 8.57
C ARG A 222 -13.09 11.38 8.08
N GLU A 223 -14.39 11.49 8.24
CA GLU A 223 -15.30 10.54 7.65
C GLU A 223 -15.23 10.57 6.13
N MET A 224 -15.12 9.42 5.52
CA MET A 224 -15.07 9.25 4.08
C MET A 224 -16.12 8.26 3.60
N SER A 225 -16.73 8.60 2.47
CA SER A 225 -17.61 7.67 1.75
C SER A 225 -16.78 6.86 0.76
N LEU A 226 -16.13 5.81 1.27
CA LEU A 226 -15.48 4.78 0.45
C LEU A 226 -16.27 3.48 0.54
N PRO A 227 -16.26 2.62 -0.51
CA PRO A 227 -17.06 1.40 -0.53
C PRO A 227 -16.55 0.30 0.41
N TRP A 228 -15.57 0.58 1.24
CA TRP A 228 -14.85 -0.41 2.04
C TRP A 228 -15.25 -0.38 3.50
N LYS A 229 -15.08 -1.52 4.19
CA LYS A 229 -15.44 -1.66 5.61
C LYS A 229 -14.52 -0.80 6.49
N LYS A 230 -15.14 -0.13 7.47
CA LYS A 230 -14.40 0.58 8.51
C LYS A 230 -13.81 -0.41 9.52
N ILE A 231 -12.67 -0.05 10.10
CA ILE A 231 -12.12 -0.67 11.30
C ILE A 231 -12.76 0.04 12.49
N GLU A 232 -13.41 -0.73 13.35
CA GLU A 232 -14.06 -0.27 14.60
C GLU A 232 -13.06 -0.31 15.76
#